data_ae0edc7483cda9831f7b63bf7b116eb9
#
_entry.id   ae0edc7483cda9831f7b63bf7b116eb9
#
_cell.length_a   1.000
_cell.length_b   1.000
_cell.length_c   1.000
_cell.angle_alpha   90.00
_cell.angle_beta   90.00
_cell.angle_gamma   90.00
#
_symmetry.space_group_name_H-M   'P 1'
#
loop_
_entity.id
_entity.type
_entity.pdbx_description
1 polymer ?
#
loop_
_entity_poly.entity_id
_entity_poly.type
_entity_poly.pdbx_seq_one_letter_code
_entity_poly.pdbx_strand_id
1 'polypeptide(L)'
;MGTGTDLDREHCVRAVRSKDARFDGWFFTAVLTTRIYCRPSCPVVPPKPENMTFYPSAAACQQAGFRACKRCRPDTSPGSPEWNLRADLVARAMRLIADGVVDREGVPGLAARLGYSTRQVERQLLAELGAGPLALARAQRAQTARLLIETTTLPMAEIAFAAGFSSVRAFNDTVREVFALSPSELRARVPASGAGTPGVLTLRLPFRAPLNPSNLFGHLAATAVPGVEEWRDGAYRRTLRLPYGHGIAALTPRPDHIACRLTLSDLRDLTVAISRCRRLLDLDAWSGSGEPWSR
;
A
#
# COMPACT_ATOMS: atom_id res chain seq x y z
N MET A 1 22.72 -21.83 -37.24
CA MET A 1 21.32 -21.42 -37.36
C MET A 1 21.04 -20.53 -36.15
N GLY A 2 21.12 -19.23 -36.38
CA GLY A 2 21.03 -18.22 -35.31
C GLY A 2 19.60 -17.78 -35.12
N THR A 3 19.10 -17.89 -33.90
CA THR A 3 18.01 -17.08 -33.38
C THR A 3 18.39 -16.63 -31.97
N GLY A 4 19.56 -15.99 -31.87
CA GLY A 4 19.87 -15.15 -30.73
C GLY A 4 19.07 -13.88 -30.91
N THR A 5 18.24 -13.52 -29.94
CA THR A 5 17.67 -12.17 -29.79
C THR A 5 18.84 -11.21 -29.83
N ASP A 6 18.96 -10.46 -30.93
CA ASP A 6 20.03 -9.48 -31.13
C ASP A 6 19.75 -8.35 -30.12
N LEU A 7 20.39 -8.44 -28.94
CA LEU A 7 20.27 -7.44 -27.89
C LEU A 7 21.05 -6.22 -28.37
N ASP A 8 20.35 -5.20 -28.89
CA ASP A 8 20.95 -3.92 -29.24
C ASP A 8 21.74 -3.39 -28.03
N ARG A 9 23.06 -3.42 -28.19
CA ARG A 9 24.01 -3.04 -27.14
C ARG A 9 23.80 -1.60 -26.65
N GLU A 10 23.52 -0.66 -27.55
CA GLU A 10 23.32 0.74 -27.18
C GLU A 10 22.03 0.90 -26.36
N HIS A 11 20.97 0.19 -26.76
CA HIS A 11 19.72 0.18 -26.02
C HIS A 11 19.89 -0.40 -24.62
N CYS A 12 20.59 -1.51 -24.47
CA CYS A 12 20.89 -2.12 -23.18
C CYS A 12 21.72 -1.20 -22.29
N VAL A 13 22.74 -0.53 -22.84
CA VAL A 13 23.55 0.46 -22.09
C VAL A 13 22.71 1.62 -21.59
N ARG A 14 21.80 2.16 -22.42
CA ARG A 14 20.88 3.23 -22.01
C ARG A 14 19.97 2.79 -20.87
N ALA A 15 19.34 1.61 -20.98
CA ALA A 15 18.47 1.05 -19.95
C ALA A 15 19.18 0.87 -18.60
N VAL A 16 20.43 0.38 -18.62
CA VAL A 16 21.25 0.22 -17.40
C VAL A 16 21.63 1.57 -16.78
N ARG A 17 22.01 2.55 -17.59
CA ARG A 17 22.38 3.89 -17.12
C ARG A 17 21.20 4.64 -16.50
N SER A 18 20.01 4.49 -17.07
CA SER A 18 18.75 5.03 -16.52
C SER A 18 18.16 4.20 -15.40
N LYS A 19 18.73 3.02 -15.12
CA LYS A 19 18.19 2.04 -14.14
C LYS A 19 16.73 1.67 -14.41
N ASP A 20 16.40 1.47 -15.66
CA ASP A 20 15.03 1.27 -16.11
C ASP A 20 14.51 -0.13 -15.76
N ALA A 21 13.61 -0.19 -14.77
CA ALA A 21 13.02 -1.43 -14.28
C ALA A 21 12.10 -2.13 -15.30
N ARG A 22 11.67 -1.45 -16.36
CA ARG A 22 10.85 -2.05 -17.42
C ARG A 22 11.59 -3.14 -18.18
N PHE A 23 12.92 -3.09 -18.17
CA PHE A 23 13.80 -4.07 -18.81
C PHE A 23 14.25 -5.20 -17.87
N ASP A 24 13.82 -5.20 -16.61
CA ASP A 24 14.15 -6.27 -15.68
C ASP A 24 13.54 -7.60 -16.15
N GLY A 25 14.38 -8.60 -16.33
CA GLY A 25 13.99 -9.90 -16.88
C GLY A 25 14.08 -10.03 -18.41
N TRP A 26 14.21 -8.93 -19.16
CA TRP A 26 14.41 -8.96 -20.61
C TRP A 26 15.86 -9.28 -20.95
N PHE A 27 16.81 -8.69 -20.20
CA PHE A 27 18.21 -9.00 -20.29
C PHE A 27 18.92 -8.80 -18.94
N PHE A 28 20.14 -9.29 -18.86
CA PHE A 28 20.99 -9.15 -17.69
C PHE A 28 22.34 -8.54 -18.11
N THR A 29 22.86 -7.66 -17.26
CA THR A 29 24.14 -6.98 -17.49
C THR A 29 25.24 -7.69 -16.69
N ALA A 30 26.19 -8.27 -17.37
CA ALA A 30 27.37 -8.89 -16.76
C ALA A 30 28.56 -7.92 -16.81
N VAL A 31 29.19 -7.73 -15.66
CA VAL A 31 30.32 -6.80 -15.48
C VAL A 31 31.63 -7.58 -15.57
N LEU A 32 32.41 -7.35 -16.62
CA LEU A 32 33.60 -8.11 -16.93
C LEU A 32 34.68 -8.01 -15.82
N THR A 33 34.82 -6.86 -15.20
CA THR A 33 35.84 -6.59 -14.17
C THR A 33 35.55 -7.25 -12.83
N THR A 34 34.25 -7.37 -12.46
CA THR A 34 33.85 -7.91 -11.15
C THR A 34 33.29 -9.31 -11.22
N ARG A 35 33.04 -9.84 -12.43
CA ARG A 35 32.40 -11.12 -12.69
C ARG A 35 31.02 -11.25 -12.04
N ILE A 36 30.31 -10.11 -11.92
CA ILE A 36 28.97 -10.03 -11.34
C ILE A 36 27.97 -9.72 -12.45
N TYR A 37 26.82 -10.40 -12.46
CA TYR A 37 25.69 -10.01 -13.31
C TYR A 37 24.58 -9.36 -12.48
N CYS A 38 23.90 -8.38 -13.09
CA CYS A 38 22.88 -7.52 -12.49
C CYS A 38 21.65 -7.42 -13.39
N ARG A 39 20.53 -6.97 -12.82
CA ARG A 39 19.38 -6.47 -13.58
C ARG A 39 19.64 -5.04 -14.06
N PRO A 40 18.96 -4.58 -15.15
CA PRO A 40 19.03 -3.20 -15.61
C PRO A 40 18.74 -2.16 -14.51
N SER A 41 17.75 -2.40 -13.65
CA SER A 41 17.36 -1.51 -12.53
C SER A 41 18.31 -1.56 -11.32
N CYS A 42 19.44 -2.23 -11.40
CA CYS A 42 20.35 -2.39 -10.26
C CYS A 42 20.73 -1.02 -9.65
N PRO A 43 20.58 -0.83 -8.31
CA PRO A 43 20.87 0.46 -7.66
C PRO A 43 22.37 0.81 -7.58
N VAL A 44 23.25 -0.12 -7.92
CA VAL A 44 24.69 0.11 -7.95
C VAL A 44 25.03 1.14 -9.01
N VAL A 45 26.15 1.83 -8.86
CA VAL A 45 26.67 2.72 -9.89
C VAL A 45 26.89 1.90 -11.18
N PRO A 46 26.33 2.30 -12.32
CA PRO A 46 26.53 1.58 -13.57
C PRO A 46 28.01 1.47 -13.92
N PRO A 47 28.49 0.32 -14.37
CA PRO A 47 29.86 0.19 -14.85
C PRO A 47 30.07 0.99 -16.13
N LYS A 48 31.32 1.17 -16.53
CA LYS A 48 31.63 1.76 -17.83
C LYS A 48 31.14 0.85 -18.95
N PRO A 49 30.64 1.39 -20.10
CA PRO A 49 30.05 0.60 -21.17
C PRO A 49 31.01 -0.49 -21.72
N GLU A 50 32.31 -0.20 -21.79
CA GLU A 50 33.32 -1.16 -22.24
C GLU A 50 33.44 -2.41 -21.36
N ASN A 51 33.00 -2.32 -20.09
CA ASN A 51 33.01 -3.41 -19.12
C ASN A 51 31.66 -4.13 -19.00
N MET A 52 30.70 -3.82 -19.88
CA MET A 52 29.38 -4.45 -19.88
C MET A 52 29.26 -5.49 -20.99
N THR A 53 28.71 -6.63 -20.65
CA THR A 53 28.23 -7.64 -21.61
C THR A 53 26.79 -7.99 -21.24
N PHE A 54 25.94 -8.29 -22.23
CA PHE A 54 24.52 -8.51 -22.04
C PHE A 54 24.15 -9.94 -22.38
N TYR A 55 23.27 -10.51 -21.57
CA TYR A 55 22.78 -11.88 -21.71
C TYR A 55 21.25 -11.92 -21.62
N PRO A 56 20.58 -12.81 -22.36
CA PRO A 56 19.12 -12.89 -22.35
C PRO A 56 18.55 -13.55 -21.10
N SER A 57 19.38 -14.22 -20.29
CA SER A 57 18.93 -14.92 -19.08
C SER A 57 19.99 -14.94 -17.99
N ALA A 58 19.55 -15.10 -16.75
CA ALA A 58 20.43 -15.35 -15.60
C ALA A 58 21.26 -16.63 -15.78
N ALA A 59 20.67 -17.67 -16.35
CA ALA A 59 21.35 -18.93 -16.63
C ALA A 59 22.51 -18.74 -17.62
N ALA A 60 22.33 -17.93 -18.67
CA ALA A 60 23.41 -17.63 -19.63
C ALA A 60 24.56 -16.86 -18.96
N CYS A 61 24.25 -15.93 -18.03
CA CYS A 61 25.27 -15.27 -17.23
C CYS A 61 26.07 -16.27 -16.37
N GLN A 62 25.38 -17.21 -15.73
CA GLN A 62 25.99 -18.23 -14.86
C GLN A 62 26.88 -19.17 -15.67
N GLN A 63 26.41 -19.64 -16.84
CA GLN A 63 27.20 -20.47 -17.75
C GLN A 63 28.48 -19.76 -18.23
N ALA A 64 28.40 -18.42 -18.43
CA ALA A 64 29.55 -17.61 -18.78
C ALA A 64 30.47 -17.28 -17.57
N GLY A 65 30.20 -17.88 -16.41
CA GLY A 65 31.03 -17.75 -15.20
C GLY A 65 30.84 -16.47 -14.40
N PHE A 66 29.69 -15.80 -14.55
CA PHE A 66 29.34 -14.65 -13.71
C PHE A 66 28.50 -15.08 -12.51
N ARG A 67 28.66 -14.43 -11.35
CA ARG A 67 27.84 -14.65 -10.16
C ARG A 67 26.75 -13.60 -10.02
N ALA A 68 25.64 -13.95 -9.38
CA ALA A 68 24.55 -13.04 -9.11
C ALA A 68 24.95 -11.88 -8.19
N CYS A 69 24.45 -10.69 -8.48
CA CYS A 69 24.59 -9.52 -7.61
C CYS A 69 23.75 -9.70 -6.35
N LYS A 70 24.39 -9.67 -5.17
CA LYS A 70 23.71 -9.77 -3.86
C LYS A 70 22.73 -8.63 -3.59
N ARG A 71 22.85 -7.50 -4.29
CA ARG A 71 22.05 -6.29 -4.04
C ARG A 71 20.75 -6.28 -4.84
N CYS A 72 20.77 -6.65 -6.12
CA CYS A 72 19.56 -6.67 -6.95
C CYS A 72 18.97 -8.07 -7.12
N ARG A 73 19.62 -9.14 -6.62
CA ARG A 73 19.11 -10.52 -6.67
C ARG A 73 18.56 -10.92 -8.06
N PRO A 74 19.39 -10.86 -9.11
CA PRO A 74 18.96 -11.18 -10.47
C PRO A 74 18.67 -12.68 -10.68
N ASP A 75 18.99 -13.48 -9.67
CA ASP A 75 18.76 -14.93 -9.57
C ASP A 75 17.35 -15.30 -9.10
N THR A 76 16.57 -14.33 -8.58
CA THR A 76 15.21 -14.57 -8.09
C THR A 76 14.17 -14.53 -9.20
N SER A 77 13.01 -15.14 -8.99
CA SER A 77 11.92 -15.14 -9.98
C SER A 77 11.33 -13.74 -10.15
N PRO A 78 11.07 -13.28 -11.39
CA PRO A 78 10.36 -12.04 -11.64
C PRO A 78 9.03 -12.01 -10.89
N GLY A 79 8.72 -10.89 -10.22
CA GLY A 79 7.48 -10.72 -9.45
C GLY A 79 7.51 -11.32 -8.04
N SER A 80 8.56 -12.06 -7.65
CA SER A 80 8.70 -12.53 -6.26
C SER A 80 9.04 -11.37 -5.31
N PRO A 81 8.75 -11.48 -4.00
CA PRO A 81 9.13 -10.47 -3.01
C PRO A 81 10.64 -10.15 -3.03
N GLU A 82 11.49 -11.15 -3.28
CA GLU A 82 12.93 -10.97 -3.40
C GLU A 82 13.34 -10.21 -4.67
N TRP A 83 12.50 -10.29 -5.73
CA TRP A 83 12.74 -9.57 -6.97
C TRP A 83 12.59 -8.06 -6.80
N ASN A 84 11.63 -7.62 -6.00
CA ASN A 84 11.32 -6.21 -5.82
C ASN A 84 11.27 -5.78 -4.34
N LEU A 85 12.33 -6.08 -3.59
CA LEU A 85 12.44 -5.79 -2.16
C LEU A 85 12.13 -4.35 -1.76
N ARG A 86 12.34 -3.37 -2.67
CA ARG A 86 12.05 -1.96 -2.36
C ARG A 86 10.57 -1.66 -2.43
N ALA A 87 9.90 -2.10 -3.49
CA ALA A 87 8.45 -1.91 -3.61
C ALA A 87 7.72 -2.69 -2.50
N ASP A 88 8.19 -3.88 -2.15
CA ASP A 88 7.63 -4.65 -1.02
C ASP A 88 7.83 -3.91 0.30
N LEU A 89 9.02 -3.36 0.57
CA LEU A 89 9.27 -2.55 1.77
C LEU A 89 8.32 -1.35 1.84
N VAL A 90 8.18 -0.61 0.74
CA VAL A 90 7.30 0.57 0.67
C VAL A 90 5.85 0.15 0.88
N ALA A 91 5.38 -0.90 0.22
CA ALA A 91 4.02 -1.42 0.39
C ALA A 91 3.76 -1.89 1.83
N ARG A 92 4.71 -2.58 2.46
CA ARG A 92 4.63 -2.98 3.87
C ARG A 92 4.63 -1.78 4.81
N ALA A 93 5.51 -0.78 4.56
CA ALA A 93 5.56 0.45 5.34
C ALA A 93 4.21 1.20 5.27
N MET A 94 3.64 1.36 4.08
CA MET A 94 2.34 2.01 3.90
C MET A 94 1.22 1.28 4.62
N ARG A 95 1.20 -0.06 4.61
CA ARG A 95 0.24 -0.84 5.41
C ARG A 95 0.39 -0.60 6.90
N LEU A 96 1.61 -0.58 7.43
CA LEU A 96 1.88 -0.33 8.85
C LEU A 96 1.56 1.10 9.25
N ILE A 97 1.79 2.10 8.38
CA ILE A 97 1.39 3.48 8.59
C ILE A 97 -0.15 3.58 8.63
N ALA A 98 -0.85 2.96 7.68
CA ALA A 98 -2.31 2.90 7.68
C ALA A 98 -2.88 2.19 8.92
N ASP A 99 -2.16 1.22 9.47
CA ASP A 99 -2.48 0.56 10.75
C ASP A 99 -2.07 1.41 11.98
N GLY A 100 -1.62 2.65 11.79
CA GLY A 100 -1.31 3.61 12.86
C GLY A 100 -0.05 3.26 13.67
N VAL A 101 0.88 2.46 13.12
CA VAL A 101 2.12 2.08 13.83
C VAL A 101 2.97 3.31 14.14
N VAL A 102 3.07 4.27 13.20
CA VAL A 102 3.84 5.50 13.41
C VAL A 102 3.24 6.36 14.54
N ASP A 103 1.93 6.37 14.67
CA ASP A 103 1.24 7.15 15.71
C ASP A 103 1.43 6.55 17.11
N ARG A 104 1.51 5.21 17.22
CA ARG A 104 1.67 4.50 18.49
C ARG A 104 3.13 4.28 18.92
N GLU A 105 4.00 3.98 17.94
CA GLU A 105 5.35 3.47 18.19
C GLU A 105 6.45 4.36 17.57
N GLY A 106 6.04 5.41 16.85
CA GLY A 106 6.96 6.29 16.14
C GLY A 106 7.63 5.63 14.93
N VAL A 107 8.56 6.34 14.31
CA VAL A 107 9.38 5.83 13.20
C VAL A 107 10.28 4.66 13.62
N PRO A 108 10.84 4.64 14.84
CA PRO A 108 11.60 3.48 15.33
C PRO A 108 10.77 2.19 15.36
N GLY A 109 9.51 2.25 15.81
CA GLY A 109 8.60 1.10 15.81
C GLY A 109 8.27 0.62 14.41
N LEU A 110 8.02 1.53 13.48
CA LEU A 110 7.84 1.18 12.06
C LEU A 110 9.08 0.45 11.51
N ALA A 111 10.27 0.98 11.76
CA ALA A 111 11.53 0.42 11.28
C ALA A 111 11.79 -0.98 11.87
N ALA A 112 11.55 -1.16 13.17
CA ALA A 112 11.70 -2.45 13.85
C ALA A 112 10.76 -3.52 13.26
N ARG A 113 9.48 -3.17 12.99
CA ARG A 113 8.52 -4.10 12.38
C ARG A 113 8.85 -4.46 10.93
N LEU A 114 9.55 -3.59 10.23
CA LEU A 114 10.02 -3.84 8.88
C LEU A 114 11.33 -4.64 8.84
N GLY A 115 12.09 -4.68 9.94
CA GLY A 115 13.42 -5.29 10.00
C GLY A 115 14.53 -4.43 9.39
N TYR A 116 14.38 -3.09 9.42
CA TYR A 116 15.33 -2.14 8.83
C TYR A 116 15.68 -1.01 9.83
N SER A 117 16.73 -0.26 9.54
CA SER A 117 17.03 0.97 10.29
C SER A 117 16.07 2.11 9.89
N THR A 118 15.82 3.05 10.81
CA THR A 118 14.99 4.25 10.56
C THR A 118 15.47 5.02 9.34
N ARG A 119 16.79 5.26 9.22
CA ARG A 119 17.40 5.95 8.09
C ARG A 119 17.13 5.23 6.75
N GLN A 120 17.13 3.91 6.76
CA GLN A 120 16.87 3.13 5.54
C GLN A 120 15.40 3.22 5.12
N VAL A 121 14.47 3.12 6.08
CA VAL A 121 13.02 3.28 5.84
C VAL A 121 12.72 4.68 5.31
N GLU A 122 13.23 5.74 5.96
CA GLU A 122 13.07 7.12 5.51
C GLU A 122 13.57 7.33 4.09
N ARG A 123 14.80 6.88 3.81
CA ARG A 123 15.40 7.02 2.46
C ARG A 123 14.58 6.31 1.40
N GLN A 124 14.05 5.12 1.68
CA GLN A 124 13.25 4.37 0.69
C GLN A 124 11.89 5.03 0.45
N LEU A 125 11.21 5.47 1.51
CA LEU A 125 9.93 6.17 1.38
C LEU A 125 10.09 7.51 0.66
N LEU A 126 11.12 8.28 0.96
CA LEU A 126 11.44 9.51 0.24
C LEU A 126 11.74 9.26 -1.23
N ALA A 127 12.49 8.21 -1.55
CA ALA A 127 12.87 7.90 -2.94
C ALA A 127 11.68 7.44 -3.79
N GLU A 128 10.74 6.69 -3.21
CA GLU A 128 9.63 6.08 -3.94
C GLU A 128 8.34 6.92 -3.89
N LEU A 129 8.11 7.61 -2.76
CA LEU A 129 6.85 8.35 -2.51
C LEU A 129 7.06 9.86 -2.34
N GLY A 130 8.29 10.34 -2.35
CA GLY A 130 8.60 11.76 -2.14
C GLY A 130 8.33 12.28 -0.73
N ALA A 131 7.99 11.39 0.23
CA ALA A 131 7.63 11.77 1.59
C ALA A 131 8.14 10.75 2.63
N GLY A 132 8.58 11.26 3.79
CA GLY A 132 9.00 10.43 4.92
C GLY A 132 7.84 9.88 5.74
N PRO A 133 8.11 8.94 6.69
CA PRO A 133 7.09 8.24 7.46
C PRO A 133 6.16 9.19 8.25
N LEU A 134 6.71 10.24 8.86
CA LEU A 134 5.92 11.21 9.65
C LEU A 134 4.96 12.01 8.77
N ALA A 135 5.39 12.43 7.58
CA ALA A 135 4.54 13.16 6.64
C ALA A 135 3.41 12.27 6.11
N LEU A 136 3.72 11.00 5.80
CA LEU A 136 2.72 10.02 5.38
C LEU A 136 1.69 9.72 6.49
N ALA A 137 2.13 9.56 7.73
CA ALA A 137 1.24 9.39 8.87
C ALA A 137 0.37 10.63 9.12
N ARG A 138 0.94 11.84 8.96
CA ARG A 138 0.19 13.10 9.06
C ARG A 138 -0.91 13.20 7.99
N ALA A 139 -0.60 12.84 6.76
CA ALA A 139 -1.58 12.79 5.67
C ALA A 139 -2.70 11.80 5.98
N GLN A 140 -2.37 10.63 6.53
CA GLN A 140 -3.34 9.62 6.94
C GLN A 140 -4.27 10.16 8.06
N ARG A 141 -3.73 10.83 9.08
CA ARG A 141 -4.54 11.47 10.13
C ARG A 141 -5.49 12.53 9.57
N ALA A 142 -5.02 13.34 8.63
CA ALA A 142 -5.87 14.34 7.98
C ALA A 142 -7.06 13.71 7.25
N GLN A 143 -6.83 12.61 6.52
CA GLN A 143 -7.91 11.87 5.83
C GLN A 143 -8.89 11.24 6.83
N THR A 144 -8.40 10.68 7.93
CA THR A 144 -9.25 10.15 9.01
C THR A 144 -10.10 11.24 9.64
N ALA A 145 -9.50 12.40 9.91
CA ALA A 145 -10.20 13.56 10.43
C ALA A 145 -11.33 14.01 9.49
N ARG A 146 -11.02 14.14 8.20
CA ARG A 146 -12.03 14.49 7.18
C ARG A 146 -13.18 13.50 7.18
N LEU A 147 -12.88 12.20 7.19
CA LEU A 147 -13.88 11.15 7.20
C LEU A 147 -14.81 11.29 8.42
N LEU A 148 -14.25 11.48 9.63
CA LEU A 148 -15.04 11.67 10.84
C LEU A 148 -15.86 12.96 10.82
N ILE A 149 -15.31 14.07 10.30
CA ILE A 149 -16.02 15.32 10.15
C ILE A 149 -17.25 15.15 9.24
N GLU A 150 -17.07 14.43 8.13
CA GLU A 150 -18.10 14.25 7.09
C GLU A 150 -19.17 13.20 7.47
N THR A 151 -18.83 12.24 8.33
CA THR A 151 -19.71 11.09 8.61
C THR A 151 -20.28 11.02 10.01
N THR A 152 -19.86 11.94 10.91
CA THR A 152 -20.31 11.92 12.31
C THR A 152 -20.74 13.30 12.80
N THR A 153 -21.52 13.32 13.87
CA THR A 153 -21.89 14.54 14.61
C THR A 153 -21.02 14.80 15.84
N LEU A 154 -19.91 14.06 15.98
CA LEU A 154 -18.99 14.18 17.13
C LEU A 154 -18.44 15.60 17.29
N PRO A 155 -18.19 16.06 18.53
CA PRO A 155 -17.46 17.29 18.79
C PRO A 155 -16.08 17.29 18.11
N MET A 156 -15.63 18.45 17.61
CA MET A 156 -14.33 18.55 16.92
C MET A 156 -13.15 18.12 17.77
N ALA A 157 -13.23 18.33 19.09
CA ALA A 157 -12.19 17.86 20.01
C ALA A 157 -12.09 16.33 20.04
N GLU A 158 -13.24 15.63 20.06
CA GLU A 158 -13.26 14.15 20.01
C GLU A 158 -12.74 13.63 18.67
N ILE A 159 -13.11 14.28 17.57
CA ILE A 159 -12.59 13.93 16.23
C ILE A 159 -11.07 14.10 16.18
N ALA A 160 -10.52 15.18 16.76
CA ALA A 160 -9.08 15.40 16.78
C ALA A 160 -8.34 14.22 17.42
N PHE A 161 -8.78 13.77 18.60
CA PHE A 161 -8.15 12.65 19.30
C PHE A 161 -8.43 11.30 18.61
N ALA A 162 -9.65 11.08 18.12
CA ALA A 162 -10.01 9.87 17.38
C ALA A 162 -9.21 9.73 16.07
N ALA A 163 -8.88 10.84 15.41
CA ALA A 163 -8.04 10.86 14.22
C ALA A 163 -6.53 10.73 14.51
N GLY A 164 -6.13 10.60 15.78
CA GLY A 164 -4.74 10.40 16.20
C GLY A 164 -3.92 11.68 16.36
N PHE A 165 -4.55 12.85 16.49
CA PHE A 165 -3.84 14.09 16.82
C PHE A 165 -3.59 14.19 18.32
N SER A 166 -2.43 14.73 18.68
CA SER A 166 -2.05 14.96 20.09
C SER A 166 -2.71 16.20 20.69
N SER A 167 -3.26 17.09 19.87
CA SER A 167 -3.96 18.29 20.31
C SER A 167 -4.96 18.81 19.27
N VAL A 168 -6.00 19.53 19.76
CA VAL A 168 -6.99 20.18 18.88
C VAL A 168 -6.34 21.27 18.01
N ARG A 169 -5.28 21.91 18.49
CA ARG A 169 -4.52 22.89 17.71
C ARG A 169 -3.86 22.24 16.50
N ALA A 170 -3.10 21.16 16.71
CA ALA A 170 -2.44 20.43 15.61
C ALA A 170 -3.45 19.87 14.59
N PHE A 171 -4.62 19.43 15.05
CA PHE A 171 -5.73 19.03 14.20
C PHE A 171 -6.22 20.20 13.33
N ASN A 172 -6.56 21.35 13.94
CA ASN A 172 -7.05 22.52 13.21
C ASN A 172 -6.05 23.01 12.16
N ASP A 173 -4.76 23.11 12.54
CA ASP A 173 -3.68 23.56 11.67
C ASP A 173 -3.51 22.59 10.48
N THR A 174 -3.50 21.28 10.75
CA THR A 174 -3.36 20.26 9.70
C THR A 174 -4.56 20.24 8.77
N VAL A 175 -5.79 20.32 9.29
CA VAL A 175 -7.00 20.34 8.47
C VAL A 175 -7.02 21.57 7.54
N ARG A 176 -6.68 22.75 8.07
CA ARG A 176 -6.58 23.97 7.25
C ARG A 176 -5.50 23.86 6.16
N GLU A 177 -4.34 23.36 6.53
CA GLU A 177 -3.23 23.21 5.58
C GLU A 177 -3.57 22.22 4.43
N VAL A 178 -4.18 21.08 4.77
CA VAL A 178 -4.44 20.02 3.79
C VAL A 178 -5.67 20.31 2.95
N PHE A 179 -6.74 20.88 3.52
CA PHE A 179 -8.03 21.05 2.85
C PHE A 179 -8.39 22.50 2.52
N ALA A 180 -7.55 23.47 2.91
CA ALA A 180 -7.79 24.91 2.78
C ALA A 180 -9.11 25.39 3.44
N LEU A 181 -9.61 24.64 4.42
CA LEU A 181 -10.86 24.88 5.16
C LEU A 181 -10.66 24.56 6.64
N SER A 182 -11.38 25.27 7.50
CA SER A 182 -11.47 24.86 8.90
C SER A 182 -12.32 23.59 9.04
N PRO A 183 -12.18 22.84 10.15
CA PRO A 183 -13.02 21.67 10.42
C PRO A 183 -14.53 21.98 10.39
N SER A 184 -14.92 23.16 10.91
CA SER A 184 -16.32 23.59 10.92
C SER A 184 -16.86 23.88 9.51
N GLU A 185 -16.05 24.52 8.66
CA GLU A 185 -16.41 24.76 7.26
C GLU A 185 -16.51 23.45 6.46
N LEU A 186 -15.61 22.48 6.72
CA LEU A 186 -15.72 21.14 6.13
C LEU A 186 -17.04 20.48 6.51
N ARG A 187 -17.44 20.53 7.78
CA ARG A 187 -18.71 19.97 8.25
C ARG A 187 -19.91 20.65 7.62
N ALA A 188 -19.88 21.97 7.49
CA ALA A 188 -20.98 22.74 6.91
C ALA A 188 -21.26 22.40 5.42
N ARG A 189 -20.28 21.83 4.71
CA ARG A 189 -20.43 21.41 3.30
C ARG A 189 -21.09 20.05 3.13
N VAL A 190 -21.19 19.29 4.21
CA VAL A 190 -21.84 17.96 4.15
C VAL A 190 -23.35 18.16 4.21
N PRO A 191 -24.14 17.62 3.25
CA PRO A 191 -25.59 17.61 3.38
C PRO A 191 -25.97 16.93 4.69
N ALA A 192 -26.98 17.48 5.38
CA ALA A 192 -27.47 16.91 6.64
C ALA A 192 -27.93 15.46 6.39
N SER A 193 -27.03 14.52 6.53
CA SER A 193 -27.35 13.09 6.51
C SER A 193 -28.04 12.78 7.82
N GLY A 194 -29.19 12.11 7.77
CA GLY A 194 -30.00 11.79 8.93
C GLY A 194 -29.17 11.22 10.08
N ALA A 195 -29.57 11.57 11.30
CA ALA A 195 -28.89 11.20 12.55
C ALA A 195 -28.57 9.69 12.56
N GLY A 196 -27.30 9.36 12.40
CA GLY A 196 -26.83 7.98 12.51
C GLY A 196 -27.05 7.46 13.92
N THR A 197 -27.22 6.17 14.07
CA THR A 197 -27.32 5.52 15.38
C THR A 197 -26.04 5.82 16.18
N PRO A 198 -26.12 6.34 17.41
CA PRO A 198 -24.96 6.59 18.24
C PRO A 198 -24.04 5.37 18.32
N GLY A 199 -22.74 5.54 18.18
CA GLY A 199 -21.75 4.47 18.21
C GLY A 199 -21.63 3.65 16.92
N VAL A 200 -22.41 3.96 15.88
CA VAL A 200 -22.36 3.30 14.57
C VAL A 200 -21.90 4.29 13.51
N LEU A 201 -20.79 4.00 12.85
CA LEU A 201 -20.29 4.76 11.72
C LEU A 201 -20.71 4.09 10.40
N THR A 202 -21.33 4.85 9.51
CA THR A 202 -21.67 4.37 8.17
C THR A 202 -20.76 5.05 7.14
N LEU A 203 -20.03 4.26 6.39
CA LEU A 203 -18.99 4.71 5.48
C LEU A 203 -19.20 4.13 4.09
N ARG A 204 -18.76 4.84 3.08
CA ARG A 204 -18.66 4.34 1.71
C ARG A 204 -17.21 3.97 1.45
N LEU A 205 -16.96 2.72 1.10
CA LEU A 205 -15.65 2.24 0.69
C LEU A 205 -15.66 2.07 -0.84
N PRO A 206 -15.17 3.04 -1.60
CA PRO A 206 -15.09 2.92 -3.06
C PRO A 206 -14.07 1.85 -3.44
N PHE A 207 -14.29 1.22 -4.58
CA PHE A 207 -13.39 0.26 -5.20
C PHE A 207 -13.12 0.62 -6.66
N ARG A 208 -12.09 0.03 -7.22
CA ARG A 208 -11.83 0.10 -8.68
C ARG A 208 -12.56 -1.04 -9.37
N ALA A 209 -13.27 -0.71 -10.44
CA ALA A 209 -13.88 -1.73 -11.28
C ALA A 209 -12.81 -2.48 -12.10
N PRO A 210 -13.02 -3.78 -12.44
CA PRO A 210 -14.18 -4.58 -12.08
C PRO A 210 -14.04 -5.23 -10.69
N LEU A 211 -15.10 -5.22 -9.91
CA LEU A 211 -15.26 -6.04 -8.71
C LEU A 211 -16.43 -7.00 -8.94
N ASN A 212 -16.28 -8.26 -8.60
CA ASN A 212 -17.38 -9.24 -8.60
C ASN A 212 -17.86 -9.49 -7.15
N PRO A 213 -18.83 -8.70 -6.66
CA PRO A 213 -19.29 -8.81 -5.28
C PRO A 213 -19.91 -10.17 -4.99
N SER A 214 -20.66 -10.76 -5.94
CA SER A 214 -21.35 -12.03 -5.73
C SER A 214 -20.36 -13.16 -5.46
N ASN A 215 -19.28 -13.25 -6.23
CA ASN A 215 -18.25 -14.25 -6.02
C ASN A 215 -17.50 -14.02 -4.70
N LEU A 216 -17.08 -12.78 -4.45
CA LEU A 216 -16.31 -12.42 -3.26
C LEU A 216 -17.09 -12.67 -1.98
N PHE A 217 -18.32 -12.13 -1.87
CA PHE A 217 -19.15 -12.33 -0.68
C PHE A 217 -19.72 -13.74 -0.58
N GLY A 218 -19.94 -14.42 -1.70
CA GLY A 218 -20.29 -15.83 -1.72
C GLY A 218 -19.20 -16.71 -1.11
N HIS A 219 -17.95 -16.46 -1.47
CA HIS A 219 -16.81 -17.14 -0.86
C HIS A 219 -16.70 -16.86 0.65
N LEU A 220 -16.76 -15.57 1.05
CA LEU A 220 -16.69 -15.19 2.46
C LEU A 220 -17.84 -15.79 3.30
N ALA A 221 -19.05 -15.87 2.73
CA ALA A 221 -20.18 -16.47 3.40
C ALA A 221 -20.02 -18.00 3.57
N ALA A 222 -19.52 -18.68 2.53
CA ALA A 222 -19.29 -20.12 2.55
C ALA A 222 -18.17 -20.55 3.51
N THR A 223 -17.19 -19.67 3.74
CA THR A 223 -16.03 -19.93 4.63
C THR A 223 -16.14 -19.23 5.97
N ALA A 224 -17.28 -18.62 6.28
CA ALA A 224 -17.50 -17.85 7.51
C ALA A 224 -17.32 -18.72 8.76
N VAL A 225 -16.57 -18.21 9.74
CA VAL A 225 -16.33 -18.85 11.01
C VAL A 225 -17.46 -18.49 11.98
N PRO A 226 -18.31 -19.47 12.43
CA PRO A 226 -19.41 -19.20 13.35
C PRO A 226 -18.94 -18.46 14.62
N GLY A 227 -19.69 -17.44 15.04
CA GLY A 227 -19.36 -16.60 16.21
C GLY A 227 -18.34 -15.49 15.93
N VAL A 228 -17.66 -15.53 14.78
CA VAL A 228 -16.71 -14.50 14.35
C VAL A 228 -17.20 -13.80 13.10
N GLU A 229 -17.79 -14.53 12.18
CA GLU A 229 -18.26 -14.09 10.87
C GLU A 229 -19.64 -14.65 10.56
N GLU A 230 -20.46 -13.85 9.87
CA GLU A 230 -21.76 -14.29 9.38
C GLU A 230 -22.17 -13.51 8.12
N TRP A 231 -22.94 -14.16 7.25
CA TRP A 231 -23.72 -13.50 6.22
C TRP A 231 -25.19 -13.42 6.68
N ARG A 232 -25.68 -12.19 6.87
CA ARG A 232 -27.06 -11.97 7.33
C ARG A 232 -27.62 -10.67 6.79
N ASP A 233 -28.87 -10.68 6.35
CA ASP A 233 -29.62 -9.52 5.85
C ASP A 233 -28.89 -8.78 4.71
N GLY A 234 -28.23 -9.53 3.80
CA GLY A 234 -27.47 -8.95 2.68
C GLY A 234 -26.17 -8.27 3.08
N ALA A 235 -25.68 -8.50 4.29
CA ALA A 235 -24.42 -7.98 4.78
C ALA A 235 -23.51 -9.09 5.31
N TYR A 236 -22.24 -9.03 4.96
CA TYR A 236 -21.20 -9.81 5.62
C TYR A 236 -20.77 -9.09 6.89
N ARG A 237 -20.88 -9.76 8.01
CA ARG A 237 -20.50 -9.21 9.32
C ARG A 237 -19.33 -9.97 9.89
N ARG A 238 -18.43 -9.27 10.52
CA ARG A 238 -17.32 -9.87 11.26
C ARG A 238 -16.88 -9.05 12.45
N THR A 239 -16.34 -9.74 13.45
CA THR A 239 -15.67 -9.13 14.58
C THR A 239 -14.26 -8.67 14.18
N LEU A 240 -13.81 -7.58 14.79
CA LEU A 240 -12.47 -7.01 14.59
C LEU A 240 -11.78 -6.89 15.95
N ARG A 241 -10.64 -7.54 16.10
CA ARG A 241 -9.70 -7.26 17.20
C ARG A 241 -8.80 -6.11 16.77
N LEU A 242 -8.81 -5.01 17.50
CA LEU A 242 -8.18 -3.75 17.14
C LEU A 242 -7.14 -3.33 18.19
N PRO A 243 -6.24 -2.37 17.90
CA PRO A 243 -5.19 -1.93 18.81
C PRO A 243 -5.68 -1.39 20.16
N TYR A 244 -6.80 -0.67 20.19
CA TYR A 244 -7.36 -0.05 21.39
C TYR A 244 -8.62 -0.78 21.90
N GLY A 245 -9.09 -1.80 21.17
CA GLY A 245 -10.26 -2.55 21.60
C GLY A 245 -10.77 -3.54 20.55
N HIS A 246 -12.05 -3.52 20.35
CA HIS A 246 -12.74 -4.40 19.41
C HIS A 246 -13.82 -3.64 18.62
N GLY A 247 -14.29 -4.26 17.56
CA GLY A 247 -15.38 -3.71 16.76
C GLY A 247 -16.13 -4.79 15.98
N ILE A 248 -17.20 -4.35 15.34
CA ILE A 248 -17.95 -5.15 14.38
C ILE A 248 -18.03 -4.37 13.08
N ALA A 249 -17.66 -5.01 11.97
CA ALA A 249 -17.88 -4.49 10.64
C ALA A 249 -19.04 -5.23 9.97
N ALA A 250 -19.96 -4.48 9.35
CA ALA A 250 -20.99 -5.02 8.46
C ALA A 250 -20.80 -4.41 7.08
N LEU A 251 -20.54 -5.25 6.09
CA LEU A 251 -20.14 -4.89 4.73
C LEU A 251 -21.25 -5.31 3.76
N THR A 252 -21.85 -4.33 3.09
CA THR A 252 -22.94 -4.57 2.13
C THR A 252 -22.51 -4.10 0.75
N PRO A 253 -22.50 -4.97 -0.28
CA PRO A 253 -22.15 -4.56 -1.63
C PRO A 253 -23.21 -3.59 -2.20
N ARG A 254 -22.71 -2.57 -2.91
CA ARG A 254 -23.47 -1.60 -3.70
C ARG A 254 -22.84 -1.52 -5.09
N PRO A 255 -23.54 -0.96 -6.09
CA PRO A 255 -23.03 -0.94 -7.46
C PRO A 255 -21.66 -0.25 -7.62
N ASP A 256 -21.38 0.79 -6.84
CA ASP A 256 -20.21 1.67 -6.97
C ASP A 256 -19.32 1.72 -5.71
N HIS A 257 -19.73 1.05 -4.63
CA HIS A 257 -18.99 1.04 -3.38
C HIS A 257 -19.41 -0.14 -2.48
N ILE A 258 -18.65 -0.39 -1.43
CA ILE A 258 -19.10 -1.22 -0.31
C ILE A 258 -19.61 -0.30 0.79
N ALA A 259 -20.87 -0.44 1.16
CA ALA A 259 -21.43 0.22 2.34
C ALA A 259 -20.87 -0.48 3.59
N CYS A 260 -20.13 0.24 4.41
CA CYS A 260 -19.46 -0.30 5.60
C CYS A 260 -20.07 0.35 6.85
N ARG A 261 -20.68 -0.47 7.71
CA ARG A 261 -21.11 -0.05 9.04
C ARG A 261 -20.12 -0.58 10.06
N LEU A 262 -19.56 0.34 10.86
CA LEU A 262 -18.61 0.01 11.91
C LEU A 262 -19.21 0.37 13.27
N THR A 263 -19.18 -0.59 14.19
CA THR A 263 -19.40 -0.37 15.61
C THR A 263 -18.04 -0.57 16.29
N LEU A 264 -17.48 0.47 16.90
CA LEU A 264 -16.15 0.43 17.50
C LEU A 264 -16.24 0.75 18.98
N SER A 265 -15.49 0.04 19.82
CA SER A 265 -15.35 0.36 21.25
C SER A 265 -14.45 1.60 21.47
N ASP A 266 -13.57 1.90 20.53
CA ASP A 266 -12.71 3.07 20.54
C ASP A 266 -12.55 3.64 19.12
N LEU A 267 -12.83 4.93 18.95
CA LEU A 267 -12.78 5.59 17.65
C LEU A 267 -11.35 5.78 17.10
N ARG A 268 -10.32 5.70 17.95
CA ARG A 268 -8.92 5.68 17.50
C ARG A 268 -8.62 4.48 16.59
N ASP A 269 -9.43 3.45 16.66
CA ASP A 269 -9.32 2.26 15.83
C ASP A 269 -9.96 2.40 14.44
N LEU A 270 -10.62 3.53 14.14
CA LEU A 270 -11.36 3.72 12.90
C LEU A 270 -10.51 3.47 11.66
N THR A 271 -9.33 4.09 11.58
CA THR A 271 -8.43 3.95 10.43
C THR A 271 -8.01 2.51 10.22
N VAL A 272 -7.67 1.81 11.31
CA VAL A 272 -7.26 0.40 11.27
C VAL A 272 -8.42 -0.49 10.83
N ALA A 273 -9.64 -0.23 11.34
CA ALA A 273 -10.84 -0.98 10.97
C ALA A 273 -11.16 -0.82 9.48
N ILE A 274 -11.14 0.41 8.96
CA ILE A 274 -11.32 0.71 7.53
C ILE A 274 -10.26 -0.01 6.68
N SER A 275 -8.99 0.13 7.03
CA SER A 275 -7.88 -0.51 6.32
C SER A 275 -8.03 -2.03 6.28
N ARG A 276 -8.47 -2.65 7.37
CA ARG A 276 -8.73 -4.10 7.41
C ARG A 276 -9.92 -4.51 6.54
N CYS A 277 -11.01 -3.73 6.54
CA CYS A 277 -12.14 -3.98 5.66
C CYS A 277 -11.75 -3.86 4.17
N ARG A 278 -10.96 -2.84 3.81
CA ARG A 278 -10.46 -2.67 2.44
C ARG A 278 -9.57 -3.83 2.01
N ARG A 279 -8.64 -4.26 2.88
CA ARG A 279 -7.76 -5.41 2.61
C ARG A 279 -8.52 -6.74 2.52
N LEU A 280 -9.53 -6.95 3.38
CA LEU A 280 -10.36 -8.16 3.33
C LEU A 280 -11.02 -8.35 1.97
N LEU A 281 -11.47 -7.25 1.37
CA LEU A 281 -12.19 -7.25 0.10
C LEU A 281 -11.29 -6.87 -1.09
N ASP A 282 -9.99 -6.67 -0.85
CA ASP A 282 -8.99 -6.25 -1.85
C ASP A 282 -9.42 -5.03 -2.67
N LEU A 283 -10.06 -4.04 -2.02
CA LEU A 283 -10.64 -2.86 -2.68
C LEU A 283 -9.59 -1.92 -3.29
N ASP A 284 -8.33 -2.08 -2.93
CA ASP A 284 -7.19 -1.29 -3.41
C ASP A 284 -6.43 -2.00 -4.54
N ALA A 285 -6.85 -3.22 -4.94
CA ALA A 285 -6.25 -3.95 -6.05
C ALA A 285 -6.24 -3.10 -7.32
N TRP A 286 -5.10 -3.03 -7.96
CA TRP A 286 -4.97 -2.44 -9.28
C TRP A 286 -5.26 -3.53 -10.31
N SER A 287 -6.45 -3.52 -10.91
CA SER A 287 -6.68 -4.27 -12.14
C SER A 287 -5.90 -3.54 -13.22
N GLY A 288 -4.70 -4.00 -13.54
CA GLY A 288 -3.95 -3.53 -14.69
C GLY A 288 -4.89 -3.44 -15.89
N SER A 289 -4.83 -2.32 -16.61
CA SER A 289 -5.61 -2.03 -17.80
C SER A 289 -5.79 -3.30 -18.64
N GLY A 290 -7.06 -3.64 -18.87
CA GLY A 290 -7.48 -4.83 -19.56
C GLY A 290 -6.76 -5.08 -20.89
N GLU A 291 -5.84 -6.02 -20.85
CA GLU A 291 -5.70 -6.94 -21.95
C GLU A 291 -6.27 -8.27 -21.45
N PRO A 292 -7.28 -8.81 -22.12
CA PRO A 292 -7.74 -10.15 -21.82
C PRO A 292 -6.55 -11.09 -22.07
N TRP A 293 -6.27 -11.96 -21.11
CA TRP A 293 -5.41 -13.11 -21.31
C TRP A 293 -5.97 -13.89 -22.51
N SER A 294 -5.54 -13.54 -23.72
CA SER A 294 -5.76 -14.34 -24.90
C SER A 294 -4.80 -15.54 -24.82
N ARG A 295 -5.40 -16.68 -24.61
CA ARG A 295 -5.00 -18.10 -24.64
C ARG A 295 -3.59 -18.44 -25.09
#